data_7b890aeed43cd87ccfb6751fac8db50c
#
_entry.id   7b890aeed43cd87ccfb6751fac8db50c
#
_cell.length_a   1.000
_cell.length_b   1.000
_cell.length_c   1.000
_cell.angle_alpha   90.00
_cell.angle_beta   90.00
_cell.angle_gamma   90.00
#
_symmetry.space_group_name_H-M   'P 1'
#
loop_
_entity.id
_entity.type
_entity.pdbx_description
1 polymer ?
#
loop_
_entity_poly.entity_id
_entity_poly.type
_entity_poly.pdbx_seq_one_letter_code
_entity_poly.pdbx_strand_id
1 'polypeptide(L)'
;MGRIKWLLHPSLPSGLRCFIAYVQEIPPGGRSGKHLHVSEEVHKILKGRGYDMHDGVRWDWEEEDVVFIPKHTVHQHFNADPKNPALFVSILSGVYSYIGHGGIEHLEDAPK
;
A
#
# COMPACT_ATOMS: atom_id res chain seq x y z
N MET A 1 1.96 6.05 12.45
CA MET A 1 0.70 5.65 11.79
C MET A 1 0.63 6.27 10.40
N GLY A 2 0.20 5.52 9.41
CA GLY A 2 0.06 6.03 8.05
C GLY A 2 -1.31 6.69 7.82
N ARG A 3 -1.41 7.49 6.75
CA ARG A 3 -2.67 8.07 6.28
C ARG A 3 -2.94 7.57 4.87
N ILE A 4 -4.22 7.34 4.56
CA ILE A 4 -4.67 6.90 3.25
C ILE A 4 -5.66 7.91 2.70
N LYS A 5 -5.44 8.32 1.44
CA LYS A 5 -6.39 9.14 0.70
C LYS A 5 -6.83 8.36 -0.55
N TRP A 6 -8.10 8.01 -0.60
CA TRP A 6 -8.66 7.29 -1.72
C TRP A 6 -8.76 8.18 -2.95
N LEU A 7 -8.23 7.69 -4.08
CA LEU A 7 -8.36 8.33 -5.39
C LEU A 7 -9.41 7.64 -6.23
N LEU A 8 -9.42 6.31 -6.23
CA LEU A 8 -10.37 5.47 -6.95
C LEU A 8 -10.82 4.35 -6.03
N HIS A 9 -12.12 4.22 -5.84
CA HIS A 9 -12.71 3.17 -5.05
C HIS A 9 -14.14 2.95 -5.52
N PRO A 10 -14.70 1.74 -5.46
CA PRO A 10 -16.08 1.48 -5.87
C PRO A 10 -17.12 2.37 -5.18
N SER A 11 -16.87 2.79 -3.95
CA SER A 11 -17.78 3.68 -3.21
C SER A 11 -17.71 5.15 -3.63
N LEU A 12 -16.70 5.55 -4.42
CA LEU A 12 -16.55 6.92 -4.90
C LEU A 12 -17.31 7.13 -6.20
N PRO A 13 -17.80 8.35 -6.49
CA PRO A 13 -18.55 8.62 -7.71
C PRO A 13 -17.66 8.76 -8.95
N SER A 14 -16.58 8.00 -9.03
CA SER A 14 -15.64 8.03 -10.16
C SER A 14 -16.10 7.20 -11.36
N GLY A 15 -17.04 6.28 -11.16
CA GLY A 15 -17.48 5.33 -12.18
C GLY A 15 -16.57 4.14 -12.39
N LEU A 16 -15.37 4.14 -11.83
CA LEU A 16 -14.44 3.00 -11.94
C LEU A 16 -14.87 1.87 -11.02
N ARG A 17 -14.82 0.65 -11.55
CA ARG A 17 -15.26 -0.56 -10.84
C ARG A 17 -14.16 -1.60 -10.65
N CYS A 18 -13.12 -1.56 -11.50
CA CYS A 18 -12.10 -2.61 -11.52
C CYS A 18 -10.86 -2.30 -10.70
N PHE A 19 -10.61 -1.02 -10.40
CA PHE A 19 -9.39 -0.61 -9.72
C PHE A 19 -9.69 0.21 -8.47
N ILE A 20 -8.83 0.05 -7.48
CA ILE A 20 -8.79 0.90 -6.30
C ILE A 20 -7.44 1.62 -6.35
N ALA A 21 -7.44 2.93 -6.13
CA ALA A 21 -6.22 3.72 -6.04
C ALA A 21 -6.28 4.63 -4.83
N TYR A 22 -5.17 4.74 -4.11
CA TYR A 22 -5.09 5.61 -2.95
C TYR A 22 -3.66 6.13 -2.75
N VAL A 23 -3.56 7.26 -2.07
CA VAL A 23 -2.27 7.79 -1.62
C VAL A 23 -2.07 7.37 -0.18
N GLN A 24 -0.91 6.81 0.10
CA GLN A 24 -0.52 6.42 1.45
C GLN A 24 0.67 7.23 1.91
N GLU A 25 0.61 7.70 3.16
CA GLU A 25 1.70 8.41 3.81
C GLU A 25 2.18 7.61 4.99
N ILE A 26 3.49 7.38 5.06
CA ILE A 26 4.13 6.72 6.21
C ILE A 26 4.93 7.79 6.95
N PRO A 27 4.68 8.01 8.25
CA PRO A 27 5.38 9.05 8.99
C PRO A 27 6.88 8.76 9.09
N PRO A 28 7.71 9.79 9.40
CA PRO A 28 9.16 9.61 9.53
C PRO A 28 9.51 8.47 10.47
N GLY A 29 10.36 7.56 10.01
CA GLY A 29 10.79 6.39 10.78
C GLY A 29 9.68 5.39 11.09
N GLY A 30 8.49 5.59 10.53
CA GLY A 30 7.32 4.76 10.81
C GLY A 30 7.17 3.56 9.89
N ARG A 31 6.08 2.85 10.10
CA ARG A 31 5.71 1.68 9.29
C ARG A 31 4.20 1.58 9.14
N SER A 32 3.79 0.93 8.08
CA SER A 32 2.37 0.61 7.86
C SER A 32 1.94 -0.60 8.69
N GLY A 33 0.66 -0.92 8.65
CA GLY A 33 0.17 -2.23 9.09
C GLY A 33 0.70 -3.34 8.18
N LYS A 34 0.64 -4.56 8.67
CA LYS A 34 1.01 -5.74 7.89
C LYS A 34 -0.25 -6.35 7.28
N HIS A 35 -0.23 -6.55 5.98
CA HIS A 35 -1.40 -7.00 5.22
C HIS A 35 -1.10 -8.21 4.35
N LEU A 36 -2.14 -9.01 4.10
CA LEU A 36 -2.14 -10.03 3.06
C LEU A 36 -3.22 -9.65 2.06
N HIS A 37 -2.83 -9.40 0.80
CA HIS A 37 -3.76 -9.14 -0.30
C HIS A 37 -3.93 -10.38 -1.17
N VAL A 38 -5.15 -10.63 -1.63
CA VAL A 38 -5.40 -11.68 -2.62
C VAL A 38 -5.10 -11.20 -4.03
N SER A 39 -5.11 -9.88 -4.26
CA SER A 39 -4.82 -9.28 -5.57
C SER A 39 -3.40 -8.71 -5.61
N GLU A 40 -2.92 -8.50 -6.83
CA GLU A 40 -1.66 -7.80 -7.05
C GLU A 40 -1.81 -6.32 -6.72
N GLU A 41 -0.72 -5.69 -6.34
CA GLU A 41 -0.70 -4.27 -6.01
C GLU A 41 0.57 -3.63 -6.56
N VAL A 42 0.47 -2.36 -6.98
CA VAL A 42 1.59 -1.58 -7.48
C VAL A 42 1.66 -0.28 -6.71
N HIS A 43 2.85 0.10 -6.27
CA HIS A 43 3.11 1.39 -5.63
C HIS A 43 4.05 2.22 -6.47
N LYS A 44 3.68 3.48 -6.71
CA LYS A 44 4.58 4.49 -7.26
C LYS A 44 5.04 5.38 -6.12
N ILE A 45 6.35 5.40 -5.84
CA ILE A 45 6.92 6.22 -4.78
C ILE A 45 7.00 7.67 -5.25
N LEU A 46 6.30 8.56 -4.56
CA LEU A 46 6.28 9.98 -4.87
C LEU A 46 7.33 10.76 -4.10
N LYS A 47 7.53 10.39 -2.83
CA LYS A 47 8.51 11.05 -1.94
C LYS A 47 9.07 10.05 -0.95
N GLY A 48 10.34 10.22 -0.62
CA GLY A 48 10.98 9.49 0.46
C GLY A 48 11.75 8.28 0.01
N ARG A 49 12.22 7.53 0.99
CA ARG A 49 12.97 6.31 0.82
C ARG A 49 12.62 5.34 1.94
N GLY A 50 12.67 4.09 1.64
CA GLY A 50 12.34 3.09 2.64
C GLY A 50 12.52 1.69 2.10
N TYR A 51 11.77 0.77 2.65
CA TYR A 51 11.76 -0.61 2.18
C TYR A 51 10.43 -1.27 2.50
N ASP A 52 10.15 -2.29 1.71
CA ASP A 52 9.03 -3.18 1.97
C ASP A 52 9.57 -4.54 2.39
N MET A 53 8.79 -5.22 3.22
CA MET A 53 8.98 -6.63 3.47
C MET A 53 7.87 -7.38 2.72
N HIS A 54 8.25 -8.28 1.82
CA HIS A 54 7.32 -9.15 1.10
C HIS A 54 7.65 -10.60 1.43
N ASP A 55 6.78 -11.28 2.16
CA ASP A 55 6.99 -12.66 2.62
C ASP A 55 8.37 -12.88 3.23
N GLY A 56 8.81 -11.91 4.07
CA GLY A 56 10.10 -11.97 4.74
C GLY A 56 11.30 -11.52 3.90
N VAL A 57 11.09 -11.09 2.66
CA VAL A 57 12.16 -10.58 1.79
C VAL A 57 12.08 -9.06 1.74
N ARG A 58 13.24 -8.41 1.95
CA ARG A 58 13.34 -6.95 1.94
C ARG A 58 13.56 -6.41 0.53
N TRP A 59 12.79 -5.36 0.18
CA TRP A 59 12.89 -4.63 -1.07
C TRP A 59 13.03 -3.15 -0.78
N ASP A 60 14.20 -2.59 -1.05
CA ASP A 60 14.44 -1.16 -0.84
C ASP A 60 13.83 -0.34 -1.98
N TRP A 61 13.31 0.85 -1.64
CA TRP A 61 12.74 1.76 -2.63
C TRP A 61 13.09 3.21 -2.31
N GLU A 62 13.07 4.06 -3.34
CA GLU A 62 13.27 5.50 -3.25
C GLU A 62 12.34 6.23 -4.20
N GLU A 63 12.39 7.56 -4.23
CA GLU A 63 11.55 8.39 -5.11
C GLU A 63 11.62 7.91 -6.55
N GLU A 64 10.46 7.94 -7.22
CA GLU A 64 10.25 7.52 -8.60
C GLU A 64 10.23 6.02 -8.83
N ASP A 65 10.60 5.19 -7.85
CA ASP A 65 10.53 3.75 -8.01
C ASP A 65 9.08 3.27 -8.09
N VAL A 66 8.89 2.18 -8.82
CA VAL A 66 7.64 1.43 -8.86
C VAL A 66 7.86 0.09 -8.17
N VAL A 67 7.06 -0.18 -7.15
CA VAL A 67 7.14 -1.42 -6.38
C VAL A 67 5.96 -2.31 -6.73
N PHE A 68 6.25 -3.55 -7.10
CA PHE A 68 5.23 -4.55 -7.40
C PHE A 68 5.07 -5.51 -6.23
N ILE A 69 3.84 -5.72 -5.79
CA ILE A 69 3.51 -6.70 -4.75
C ILE A 69 2.70 -7.81 -5.39
N PRO A 70 3.25 -9.03 -5.50
CA PRO A 70 2.52 -10.17 -6.05
C PRO A 70 1.28 -10.52 -5.21
N LYS A 71 0.32 -11.17 -5.85
CA LYS A 71 -0.86 -11.68 -5.14
C LYS A 71 -0.47 -12.62 -4.00
N HIS A 72 -1.28 -12.67 -2.96
CA HIS A 72 -1.10 -13.54 -1.79
C HIS A 72 0.24 -13.31 -1.06
N THR A 73 0.75 -12.08 -1.11
CA THR A 73 2.00 -11.71 -0.45
C THR A 73 1.70 -10.98 0.85
N VAL A 74 2.28 -11.44 1.95
CA VAL A 74 2.27 -10.70 3.21
C VAL A 74 3.25 -9.56 3.06
N HIS A 75 2.77 -8.30 3.22
CA HIS A 75 3.61 -7.13 3.02
C HIS A 75 3.43 -6.09 4.11
N GLN A 76 4.47 -5.28 4.27
CA GLN A 76 4.49 -4.15 5.17
C GLN A 76 5.49 -3.11 4.63
N HIS A 77 5.16 -1.83 4.76
CA HIS A 77 5.98 -0.72 4.30
C HIS A 77 6.71 -0.05 5.45
N PHE A 78 7.96 0.32 5.25
CA PHE A 78 8.79 0.99 6.24
C PHE A 78 9.40 2.24 5.65
N ASN A 79 9.27 3.36 6.38
CA ASN A 79 9.93 4.61 6.02
C ASN A 79 11.31 4.65 6.70
N ALA A 80 12.36 4.67 5.89
CA ALA A 80 13.74 4.71 6.39
C ALA A 80 14.23 6.11 6.70
N ASP A 81 13.48 7.16 6.33
CA ASP A 81 13.87 8.54 6.62
C ASP A 81 13.37 8.93 8.01
N PRO A 82 14.27 9.30 8.93
CA PRO A 82 13.87 9.68 10.28
C PRO A 82 13.27 11.09 10.38
N LYS A 83 13.29 11.88 9.31
CA LYS A 83 12.88 13.29 9.33
C LYS A 83 11.70 13.62 8.44
N ASN A 84 11.51 12.89 7.36
CA ASN A 84 10.49 13.21 6.35
C ASN A 84 9.52 12.04 6.14
N PRO A 85 8.23 12.33 5.87
CA PRO A 85 7.29 11.28 5.54
C PRO A 85 7.59 10.67 4.18
N ALA A 86 7.21 9.42 3.99
CA ALA A 86 7.20 8.78 2.69
C ALA A 86 5.78 8.86 2.12
N LEU A 87 5.67 9.05 0.81
CA LEU A 87 4.39 9.21 0.13
C LEU A 87 4.40 8.36 -1.13
N PHE A 88 3.36 7.55 -1.33
CA PHE A 88 3.23 6.76 -2.55
C PHE A 88 1.77 6.56 -2.95
N VAL A 89 1.57 6.33 -4.25
CA VAL A 89 0.28 5.98 -4.83
C VAL A 89 0.22 4.48 -4.98
N SER A 90 -0.85 3.88 -4.47
CA SER A 90 -1.09 2.44 -4.56
C SER A 90 -2.26 2.18 -5.49
N ILE A 91 -2.13 1.18 -6.34
CA ILE A 91 -3.17 0.74 -7.27
C ILE A 91 -3.30 -0.77 -7.15
N LEU A 92 -4.53 -1.23 -6.94
CA LEU A 92 -4.82 -2.66 -6.86
C LEU A 92 -6.18 -2.95 -7.46
N SER A 93 -6.46 -4.24 -7.71
CA SER A 93 -7.74 -4.66 -8.25
C SER A 93 -8.85 -4.50 -7.20
N GLY A 94 -9.95 -3.86 -7.61
CA GLY A 94 -11.15 -3.73 -6.78
C GLY A 94 -12.18 -4.83 -7.02
N VAL A 95 -11.91 -5.77 -7.92
CA VAL A 95 -12.89 -6.80 -8.34
C VAL A 95 -13.34 -7.64 -7.15
N TYR A 96 -12.45 -7.98 -6.26
CA TYR A 96 -12.77 -8.80 -5.09
C TYR A 96 -13.81 -8.18 -4.16
N SER A 97 -13.93 -6.86 -4.16
CA SER A 97 -14.95 -6.16 -3.38
C SER A 97 -16.36 -6.45 -3.86
N TYR A 98 -16.52 -6.77 -5.15
CA TYR A 98 -17.82 -7.06 -5.76
C TYR A 98 -18.25 -8.51 -5.64
N ILE A 99 -17.29 -9.41 -5.50
CA ILE A 99 -17.61 -10.86 -5.41
C ILE A 99 -17.65 -11.35 -3.96
N GLY A 100 -17.73 -10.42 -3.00
CA GLY A 100 -17.92 -10.75 -1.59
C GLY A 100 -16.64 -11.08 -0.83
N HIS A 101 -15.48 -10.94 -1.45
CA HIS A 101 -14.17 -11.10 -0.78
C HIS A 101 -13.58 -9.74 -0.50
N GLY A 102 -13.23 -9.45 0.75
CA GLY A 102 -12.58 -8.19 1.10
C GLY A 102 -11.21 -7.99 0.46
N GLY A 103 -10.57 -9.06 0.07
CA GLY A 103 -9.30 -9.03 -0.64
C GLY A 103 -8.08 -8.73 0.22
N ILE A 104 -8.31 -8.26 1.44
CA ILE A 104 -7.25 -7.83 2.35
C ILE A 104 -7.46 -8.51 3.70
N GLU A 105 -6.40 -9.09 4.22
CA GLU A 105 -6.37 -9.63 5.57
C GLU A 105 -5.40 -8.83 6.41
N HIS A 106 -5.90 -8.24 7.49
CA HIS A 106 -5.07 -7.53 8.46
C HIS A 106 -4.39 -8.52 9.38
N LEU A 107 -3.07 -8.52 9.38
CA LEU A 107 -2.25 -9.37 10.24
C LEU A 107 -1.69 -8.60 11.43
N GLU A 108 -1.45 -7.29 11.24
CA GLU A 108 -0.87 -6.43 12.27
C GLU A 108 -1.19 -4.98 11.95
N ASP A 109 -1.72 -4.25 12.93
CA ASP A 109 -2.01 -2.83 12.76
C ASP A 109 -0.73 -1.98 12.75
N ALA A 110 -0.80 -0.80 12.11
CA ALA A 110 0.27 0.16 12.17
C ALA A 110 0.42 0.70 13.60
N PRO A 111 1.64 1.02 14.02
CA PRO A 111 1.84 1.67 15.32
C PRO A 111 1.20 3.06 15.32
N LYS A 112 0.66 3.42 16.46
CA LYS A 112 0.04 4.73 16.68
C LYS A 112 1.08 5.79 16.97
#